data_a9a50aa4c3bc289d68af61d4d6582e7c
#
_entry.id   a9a50aa4c3bc289d68af61d4d6582e7c
#
_cell.length_a   1.000
_cell.length_b   1.000
_cell.length_c   1.000
_cell.angle_alpha   90.00
_cell.angle_beta   90.00
_cell.angle_gamma   90.00
#
_symmetry.space_group_name_H-M   'P 1'
#
loop_
_entity.id
_entity.type
_entity.pdbx_description
1 polymer ?
#
loop_
_entity_poly.entity_id
_entity_poly.type
_entity_poly.pdbx_seq_one_letter_code
_entity_poly.pdbx_strand_id
1 'polypeptide(L)'
;GKSTVFNNLTGLRQHTGNWPGKTVSRAEGGYSFAEKRYKVVDLPGTYSLLSTSTDEDVARNFILFGRPDVTVIVADATRLERNLNLTLQILEITDRAVLCLNLMDEAKRNHIEIDQRNLSKELGIPVIPASARQKEGMPELIQAIEEVAAGKYVCKPHRAKSKSPKLNHAIDTLVKKLSEQFPGIPNLNWVALRLLEGDESIIEAIRTGELGTLSPSTFPSLAS
;
A
#
# COMPACT_ATOMS: atom_id res chain seq x y z
N GLY A 1 9.78 -9.39 10.08
CA GLY A 1 8.44 -8.91 9.73
C GLY A 1 8.16 -8.95 8.24
N LYS A 2 8.24 -7.82 7.53
CA LYS A 2 7.86 -7.69 6.11
C LYS A 2 8.58 -8.70 5.20
N SER A 3 9.90 -8.79 5.27
CA SER A 3 10.68 -9.71 4.44
C SER A 3 10.32 -11.19 4.65
N THR A 4 9.93 -11.58 5.87
CA THR A 4 9.48 -12.95 6.15
C THR A 4 8.14 -13.22 5.45
N VAL A 5 7.20 -12.28 5.48
CA VAL A 5 5.92 -12.38 4.76
C VAL A 5 6.17 -12.46 3.25
N PHE A 6 7.02 -11.57 2.71
CA PHE A 6 7.40 -11.59 1.30
C PHE A 6 8.02 -12.93 0.86
N ASN A 7 8.97 -13.46 1.65
CA ASN A 7 9.61 -14.75 1.38
C ASN A 7 8.60 -15.92 1.42
N ASN A 8 7.64 -15.88 2.33
CA ASN A 8 6.60 -16.91 2.41
C ASN A 8 5.66 -16.86 1.20
N LEU A 9 5.33 -15.67 0.70
CA LEU A 9 4.50 -15.51 -0.49
C LEU A 9 5.24 -15.97 -1.76
N THR A 10 6.52 -15.62 -1.90
CA THR A 10 7.28 -15.83 -3.14
C THR A 10 8.07 -17.15 -3.17
N GLY A 11 8.13 -17.90 -2.06
CA GLY A 11 8.92 -19.12 -1.96
C GLY A 11 10.43 -18.91 -2.19
N LEU A 12 10.96 -17.75 -1.79
CA LEU A 12 12.35 -17.32 -1.97
C LEU A 12 12.80 -17.15 -3.45
N ARG A 13 11.87 -17.25 -4.39
CA ARG A 13 12.14 -16.96 -5.81
C ARG A 13 12.00 -15.46 -6.02
N GLN A 14 13.12 -14.75 -5.95
CA GLN A 14 13.17 -13.30 -5.99
C GLN A 14 14.17 -12.82 -7.03
N HIS A 15 13.82 -11.71 -7.70
CA HIS A 15 14.74 -10.91 -8.48
C HIS A 15 15.02 -9.63 -7.72
N THR A 16 16.28 -9.27 -7.56
CA THR A 16 16.70 -8.04 -6.89
C THR A 16 17.30 -7.07 -7.91
N GLY A 17 17.08 -5.80 -7.71
CA GLY A 17 17.60 -4.70 -8.52
C GLY A 17 17.45 -3.39 -7.77
N ASN A 18 17.53 -2.29 -8.48
CA ASN A 18 17.23 -0.97 -7.93
C ASN A 18 15.96 -0.41 -8.58
N TRP A 19 15.31 0.49 -7.84
CA TRP A 19 14.23 1.29 -8.42
C TRP A 19 14.80 2.19 -9.52
N PRO A 20 14.09 2.36 -10.67
CA PRO A 20 14.58 3.19 -11.76
C PRO A 20 14.95 4.59 -11.30
N GLY A 21 16.19 5.02 -11.63
CA GLY A 21 16.70 6.34 -11.26
C GLY A 21 16.93 6.58 -9.77
N LYS A 22 16.90 5.54 -8.93
CA LYS A 22 17.08 5.62 -7.48
C LYS A 22 18.12 4.60 -7.01
N THR A 23 18.80 4.90 -5.89
CA THR A 23 19.73 3.98 -5.23
C THR A 23 19.05 2.99 -4.29
N VAL A 24 17.72 3.00 -4.26
CA VAL A 24 16.89 2.17 -3.40
C VAL A 24 16.74 0.77 -3.99
N SER A 25 16.96 -0.24 -3.18
CA SER A 25 16.82 -1.64 -3.60
C SER A 25 15.36 -2.03 -3.84
N ARG A 26 15.16 -2.86 -4.85
CA ARG A 26 13.88 -3.43 -5.24
C ARG A 26 13.98 -4.95 -5.26
N ALA A 27 13.04 -5.63 -4.62
CA ALA A 27 12.88 -7.06 -4.73
C ALA A 27 11.51 -7.40 -5.31
N GLU A 28 11.49 -8.35 -6.21
CA GLU A 28 10.29 -8.84 -6.85
C GLU A 28 10.25 -10.36 -6.81
N GLY A 29 9.06 -10.90 -6.70
CA GLY A 29 8.83 -12.33 -6.76
C GLY A 29 7.41 -12.61 -7.22
N GLY A 30 7.02 -13.87 -7.21
CA GLY A 30 5.67 -14.23 -7.60
C GLY A 30 5.22 -15.55 -7.00
N TYR A 31 3.91 -15.74 -7.00
CA TYR A 31 3.26 -16.99 -6.63
C TYR A 31 2.05 -17.25 -7.53
N SER A 32 1.56 -18.48 -7.53
CA SER A 32 0.34 -18.85 -8.24
C SER A 32 -0.72 -19.25 -7.22
N PHE A 33 -1.96 -18.77 -7.42
CA PHE A 33 -3.11 -19.15 -6.61
C PHE A 33 -4.40 -19.04 -7.45
N ALA A 34 -5.30 -20.01 -7.33
CA ALA A 34 -6.58 -20.06 -8.04
C ALA A 34 -6.40 -19.81 -9.57
N GLU A 35 -5.45 -20.52 -10.21
CA GLU A 35 -5.12 -20.42 -11.63
C GLU A 35 -4.59 -19.06 -12.11
N LYS A 36 -4.33 -18.15 -11.18
CA LYS A 36 -3.77 -16.83 -11.46
C LYS A 36 -2.32 -16.74 -10.98
N ARG A 37 -1.52 -15.93 -11.68
CA ARG A 37 -0.17 -15.57 -11.26
C ARG A 37 -0.20 -14.18 -10.62
N TYR A 38 0.43 -14.06 -9.45
CA TYR A 38 0.58 -12.83 -8.72
C TYR A 38 2.03 -12.41 -8.72
N LYS A 39 2.31 -11.19 -9.16
CA LYS A 39 3.60 -10.54 -9.00
C LYS A 39 3.60 -9.79 -7.68
N VAL A 40 4.60 -10.03 -6.86
CA VAL A 40 4.78 -9.36 -5.57
C VAL A 40 6.00 -8.46 -5.66
N VAL A 41 5.82 -7.19 -5.32
CA VAL A 41 6.88 -6.19 -5.28
C VAL A 41 7.11 -5.80 -3.83
N ASP A 42 8.35 -5.96 -3.35
CA ASP A 42 8.73 -5.52 -2.01
C ASP A 42 9.06 -4.03 -2.05
N LEU A 43 8.23 -3.23 -1.38
CA LEU A 43 8.46 -1.80 -1.26
C LEU A 43 9.46 -1.50 -0.13
N PRO A 44 10.21 -0.40 -0.19
CA PRO A 44 11.09 0.00 0.90
C PRO A 44 10.37 0.03 2.23
N GLY A 45 11.07 -0.40 3.30
CA GLY A 45 10.50 -0.38 4.64
C GLY A 45 10.41 1.04 5.16
N THR A 46 9.20 1.49 5.46
CA THR A 46 8.95 2.84 5.96
C THR A 46 7.98 2.80 7.15
N TYR A 47 8.01 3.82 7.98
CA TYR A 47 7.06 4.04 9.08
C TYR A 47 6.07 5.17 8.79
N SER A 48 6.28 5.89 7.69
CA SER A 48 5.43 7.00 7.25
C SER A 48 5.51 7.11 5.72
N LEU A 49 4.51 7.74 5.11
CA LEU A 49 4.50 8.15 3.71
C LEU A 49 4.48 9.67 3.56
N LEU A 50 4.63 10.40 4.66
CA LEU A 50 4.59 11.87 4.71
C LEU A 50 5.97 12.50 4.84
N SER A 51 7.02 11.70 5.02
CA SER A 51 8.38 12.19 5.20
C SER A 51 9.06 12.44 3.85
N THR A 52 10.24 13.02 3.91
CA THR A 52 11.03 13.45 2.75
C THR A 52 12.12 12.44 2.38
N SER A 53 12.05 11.21 2.88
CA SER A 53 13.04 10.19 2.52
C SER A 53 12.74 9.57 1.15
N THR A 54 13.79 9.24 0.41
CA THR A 54 13.70 8.58 -0.89
C THR A 54 12.91 7.26 -0.81
N ASP A 55 13.05 6.51 0.27
CA ASP A 55 12.35 5.25 0.50
C ASP A 55 10.83 5.45 0.62
N GLU A 56 10.42 6.49 1.33
CA GLU A 56 9.00 6.85 1.50
C GLU A 56 8.39 7.36 0.20
N ASP A 57 9.13 8.17 -0.55
CA ASP A 57 8.70 8.64 -1.87
C ASP A 57 8.50 7.48 -2.84
N VAL A 58 9.44 6.52 -2.88
CA VAL A 58 9.33 5.34 -3.74
C VAL A 58 8.09 4.51 -3.36
N ALA A 59 7.89 4.23 -2.07
CA ALA A 59 6.76 3.45 -1.61
C ALA A 59 5.43 4.16 -1.92
N ARG A 60 5.32 5.45 -1.62
CA ARG A 60 4.15 6.28 -1.87
C ARG A 60 3.82 6.35 -3.36
N ASN A 61 4.80 6.70 -4.18
CA ASN A 61 4.60 6.87 -5.63
C ASN A 61 4.24 5.55 -6.30
N PHE A 62 4.79 4.42 -5.85
CA PHE A 62 4.39 3.12 -6.36
C PHE A 62 2.94 2.78 -6.04
N ILE A 63 2.48 3.02 -4.82
CA ILE A 63 1.08 2.76 -4.43
C ILE A 63 0.13 3.67 -5.23
N LEU A 64 0.47 4.96 -5.39
CA LEU A 64 -0.36 5.94 -6.08
C LEU A 64 -0.42 5.71 -7.59
N PHE A 65 0.75 5.57 -8.21
CA PHE A 65 0.88 5.63 -9.68
C PHE A 65 1.15 4.27 -10.31
N GLY A 66 1.77 3.34 -9.59
CA GLY A 66 2.00 1.96 -10.04
C GLY A 66 0.73 1.11 -10.09
N ARG A 67 -0.36 1.56 -9.51
CA ARG A 67 -1.69 0.92 -9.50
C ARG A 67 -1.64 -0.58 -9.16
N PRO A 68 -1.05 -0.98 -8.03
CA PRO A 68 -1.08 -2.38 -7.64
C PRO A 68 -2.53 -2.85 -7.46
N ASP A 69 -2.83 -4.09 -7.85
CA ASP A 69 -4.16 -4.67 -7.63
C ASP A 69 -4.50 -4.78 -6.16
N VAL A 70 -3.50 -4.99 -5.31
CA VAL A 70 -3.63 -5.02 -3.84
C VAL A 70 -2.34 -4.54 -3.20
N THR A 71 -2.48 -3.71 -2.16
CA THR A 71 -1.37 -3.33 -1.27
C THR A 71 -1.46 -4.14 0.02
N VAL A 72 -0.46 -4.97 0.28
CA VAL A 72 -0.36 -5.72 1.55
C VAL A 72 0.43 -4.89 2.55
N ILE A 73 -0.24 -4.51 3.64
CA ILE A 73 0.37 -3.76 4.74
C ILE A 73 0.77 -4.77 5.81
N VAL A 74 2.04 -4.81 6.17
CA VAL A 74 2.52 -5.71 7.23
C VAL A 74 2.73 -4.91 8.51
N ALA A 75 1.86 -5.15 9.49
CA ALA A 75 1.94 -4.52 10.82
C ALA A 75 2.45 -5.50 11.88
N ASP A 76 3.16 -4.98 12.84
CA ASP A 76 3.62 -5.69 14.03
C ASP A 76 2.53 -5.66 15.10
N ALA A 77 1.97 -6.82 15.44
CA ALA A 77 0.91 -6.95 16.44
C ALA A 77 1.35 -6.50 17.84
N THR A 78 2.65 -6.59 18.16
CA THR A 78 3.19 -6.14 19.45
C THR A 78 3.36 -4.63 19.56
N ARG A 79 3.28 -3.92 18.41
CA ARG A 79 3.45 -2.46 18.29
C ARG A 79 2.40 -1.86 17.36
N LEU A 80 1.17 -2.32 17.48
CA LEU A 80 0.08 -2.01 16.55
C LEU A 80 -0.15 -0.49 16.44
N GLU A 81 -0.19 0.23 17.53
CA GLU A 81 -0.43 1.67 17.57
C GLU A 81 0.52 2.45 16.63
N ARG A 82 1.82 2.13 16.69
CA ARG A 82 2.82 2.74 15.80
C ARG A 82 2.59 2.39 14.33
N ASN A 83 2.19 1.15 14.06
CA ASN A 83 2.00 0.67 12.68
C ASN A 83 0.67 1.15 12.08
N LEU A 84 -0.33 1.47 12.92
CA LEU A 84 -1.60 2.01 12.44
C LEU A 84 -1.44 3.37 11.77
N ASN A 85 -0.49 4.19 12.19
CA ASN A 85 -0.23 5.48 11.54
C ASN A 85 0.11 5.29 10.06
N LEU A 86 1.06 4.41 9.73
CA LEU A 86 1.39 4.06 8.34
C LEU A 86 0.19 3.42 7.62
N THR A 87 -0.54 2.53 8.29
CA THR A 87 -1.73 1.89 7.73
C THR A 87 -2.75 2.93 7.29
N LEU A 88 -3.08 3.89 8.13
CA LEU A 88 -4.04 4.96 7.82
C LEU A 88 -3.54 5.82 6.66
N GLN A 89 -2.25 6.17 6.62
CA GLN A 89 -1.67 6.91 5.50
C GLN A 89 -1.76 6.16 4.16
N ILE A 90 -1.54 4.85 4.17
CA ILE A 90 -1.72 4.01 2.98
C ILE A 90 -3.20 4.01 2.56
N LEU A 91 -4.13 3.90 3.51
CA LEU A 91 -5.56 3.90 3.22
C LEU A 91 -6.08 5.25 2.70
N GLU A 92 -5.35 6.35 2.95
CA GLU A 92 -5.64 7.63 2.31
C GLU A 92 -5.36 7.61 0.79
N ILE A 93 -4.44 6.75 0.33
CA ILE A 93 -4.00 6.69 -1.06
C ILE A 93 -4.55 5.51 -1.85
N THR A 94 -5.00 4.43 -1.23
CA THR A 94 -5.55 3.27 -1.94
C THR A 94 -6.81 2.73 -1.29
N ASP A 95 -7.74 2.24 -2.12
CA ASP A 95 -8.93 1.50 -1.68
C ASP A 95 -8.71 -0.02 -1.71
N ARG A 96 -7.54 -0.49 -2.15
CA ARG A 96 -7.24 -1.90 -2.34
C ARG A 96 -6.10 -2.32 -1.42
N ALA A 97 -6.44 -2.64 -0.18
CA ALA A 97 -5.46 -3.01 0.82
C ALA A 97 -5.89 -4.21 1.66
N VAL A 98 -4.91 -4.96 2.15
CA VAL A 98 -5.07 -6.02 3.14
C VAL A 98 -4.05 -5.78 4.24
N LEU A 99 -4.48 -5.80 5.50
CA LEU A 99 -3.59 -5.70 6.66
C LEU A 99 -3.18 -7.10 7.11
N CYS A 100 -1.90 -7.44 6.95
CA CYS A 100 -1.28 -8.61 7.57
C CYS A 100 -0.79 -8.23 8.96
N LEU A 101 -1.54 -8.63 9.98
CA LEU A 101 -1.20 -8.41 11.38
C LEU A 101 -0.24 -9.50 11.84
N ASN A 102 1.05 -9.26 11.67
CA ASN A 102 2.10 -10.26 11.89
C ASN A 102 2.60 -10.27 13.34
N LEU A 103 3.35 -11.31 13.71
CA LEU A 103 3.90 -11.54 15.05
C LEU A 103 2.80 -11.79 16.11
N MET A 104 1.70 -12.43 15.71
CA MET A 104 0.61 -12.80 16.64
C MET A 104 1.07 -13.76 17.71
N ASP A 105 2.05 -14.62 17.44
CA ASP A 105 2.70 -15.50 18.43
C ASP A 105 3.43 -14.70 19.51
N GLU A 106 4.08 -13.59 19.14
CA GLU A 106 4.73 -12.69 20.11
C GLU A 106 3.71 -11.86 20.88
N ALA A 107 2.67 -11.36 20.21
CA ALA A 107 1.58 -10.64 20.88
C ALA A 107 0.92 -11.52 21.95
N LYS A 108 0.63 -12.79 21.62
CA LYS A 108 0.06 -13.76 22.58
C LYS A 108 0.98 -14.01 23.76
N ARG A 109 2.29 -14.15 23.53
CA ARG A 109 3.29 -14.31 24.62
C ARG A 109 3.35 -13.10 25.55
N ASN A 110 3.12 -11.92 24.99
CA ASN A 110 3.11 -10.64 25.72
C ASN A 110 1.72 -10.28 26.29
N HIS A 111 0.76 -11.22 26.26
CA HIS A 111 -0.62 -11.01 26.73
C HIS A 111 -1.32 -9.82 26.06
N ILE A 112 -0.99 -9.56 24.79
CA ILE A 112 -1.64 -8.53 23.98
C ILE A 112 -2.81 -9.17 23.22
N GLU A 113 -4.01 -8.71 23.52
CA GLU A 113 -5.24 -9.12 22.82
C GLU A 113 -5.63 -8.04 21.81
N ILE A 114 -5.94 -8.46 20.60
CA ILE A 114 -6.35 -7.57 19.51
C ILE A 114 -7.68 -8.05 18.97
N ASP A 115 -8.70 -7.20 19.02
CA ASP A 115 -9.97 -7.45 18.35
C ASP A 115 -9.85 -7.20 16.85
N GLN A 116 -9.49 -8.25 16.12
CA GLN A 116 -9.26 -8.23 14.68
C GLN A 116 -10.53 -7.87 13.90
N ARG A 117 -11.71 -8.29 14.37
CA ARG A 117 -12.99 -8.02 13.70
C ARG A 117 -13.34 -6.54 13.80
N ASN A 118 -13.17 -5.97 14.98
CA ASN A 118 -13.38 -4.55 15.18
C ASN A 118 -12.36 -3.73 14.39
N LEU A 119 -11.08 -4.13 14.42
CA LEU A 119 -10.02 -3.47 13.65
C LEU A 119 -10.32 -3.49 12.14
N SER A 120 -10.77 -4.62 11.59
CA SER A 120 -11.16 -4.74 10.19
C SER A 120 -12.35 -3.83 9.85
N LYS A 121 -13.33 -3.75 10.74
CA LYS A 121 -14.50 -2.88 10.58
C LYS A 121 -14.10 -1.41 10.61
N GLU A 122 -13.27 -1.00 11.55
CA GLU A 122 -12.81 0.38 11.71
C GLU A 122 -11.88 0.82 10.56
N LEU A 123 -11.03 -0.06 10.07
CA LEU A 123 -10.17 0.25 8.91
C LEU A 123 -10.89 0.14 7.57
N GLY A 124 -11.98 -0.63 7.50
CA GLY A 124 -12.72 -0.91 6.25
C GLY A 124 -11.98 -1.82 5.27
N ILE A 125 -11.03 -2.63 5.75
CA ILE A 125 -10.23 -3.56 4.96
C ILE A 125 -10.10 -4.92 5.67
N PRO A 126 -9.75 -6.01 4.96
CA PRO A 126 -9.43 -7.28 5.60
C PRO A 126 -8.23 -7.16 6.52
N VAL A 127 -8.33 -7.73 7.73
CA VAL A 127 -7.25 -7.84 8.70
C VAL A 127 -6.98 -9.32 8.94
N ILE A 128 -5.81 -9.78 8.56
CA ILE A 128 -5.40 -11.18 8.64
C ILE A 128 -4.33 -11.36 9.70
N PRO A 129 -4.63 -12.06 10.80
CA PRO A 129 -3.64 -12.40 11.81
C PRO A 129 -2.65 -13.42 11.25
N ALA A 130 -1.37 -13.20 11.51
CA ALA A 130 -0.31 -14.06 11.01
C ALA A 130 0.85 -14.19 12.00
N SER A 131 1.51 -15.34 11.91
CA SER A 131 2.82 -15.61 12.49
C SER A 131 3.72 -16.11 11.36
N ALA A 132 4.19 -15.18 10.54
CA ALA A 132 4.87 -15.51 9.28
C ALA A 132 6.09 -16.44 9.46
N ARG A 133 6.78 -16.36 10.60
CA ARG A 133 7.89 -17.27 10.92
C ARG A 133 7.44 -18.72 11.05
N GLN A 134 6.21 -18.95 11.53
CA GLN A 134 5.58 -20.26 11.69
C GLN A 134 4.70 -20.63 10.50
N LYS A 135 4.60 -19.74 9.50
CA LYS A 135 3.71 -19.83 8.32
C LYS A 135 2.23 -19.84 8.64
N GLU A 136 1.84 -19.49 9.86
CA GLU A 136 0.43 -19.35 10.27
C GLU A 136 -0.20 -18.09 9.66
N GLY A 137 -1.45 -18.19 9.22
CA GLY A 137 -2.20 -17.09 8.60
C GLY A 137 -1.81 -16.78 7.16
N MET A 138 -0.83 -17.50 6.58
CA MET A 138 -0.38 -17.25 5.20
C MET A 138 -1.41 -17.69 4.15
N PRO A 139 -2.09 -18.84 4.27
CA PRO A 139 -3.16 -19.23 3.35
C PRO A 139 -4.32 -18.21 3.36
N GLU A 140 -4.72 -17.75 4.53
CA GLU A 140 -5.79 -16.76 4.72
C GLU A 140 -5.39 -15.40 4.12
N LEU A 141 -4.11 -15.03 4.24
CA LEU A 141 -3.57 -13.82 3.62
C LEU A 141 -3.63 -13.91 2.08
N ILE A 142 -3.22 -15.02 1.50
CA ILE A 142 -3.28 -15.26 0.05
C ILE A 142 -4.72 -15.20 -0.46
N GLN A 143 -5.66 -15.81 0.27
CA GLN A 143 -7.07 -15.77 -0.08
C GLN A 143 -7.62 -14.33 -0.02
N ALA A 144 -7.32 -13.58 1.04
CA ALA A 144 -7.76 -12.18 1.17
C ALA A 144 -7.18 -11.29 0.04
N ILE A 145 -5.92 -11.51 -0.36
CA ILE A 145 -5.32 -10.83 -1.50
C ILE A 145 -6.11 -11.15 -2.79
N GLU A 146 -6.44 -12.42 -3.03
CA GLU A 146 -7.23 -12.81 -4.21
C GLU A 146 -8.62 -12.18 -4.20
N GLU A 147 -9.31 -12.19 -3.08
CA GLU A 147 -10.67 -11.64 -2.95
C GLU A 147 -10.69 -10.13 -3.22
N VAL A 148 -9.70 -9.38 -2.72
CA VAL A 148 -9.58 -7.94 -2.98
C VAL A 148 -9.14 -7.69 -4.43
N ALA A 149 -8.18 -8.44 -4.96
CA ALA A 149 -7.71 -8.31 -6.34
C ALA A 149 -8.82 -8.62 -7.36
N ALA A 150 -9.64 -9.64 -7.08
CA ALA A 150 -10.77 -10.03 -7.93
C ALA A 150 -12.02 -9.14 -7.74
N GLY A 151 -12.00 -8.21 -6.79
CA GLY A 151 -13.16 -7.37 -6.48
C GLY A 151 -14.30 -8.12 -5.75
N LYS A 152 -14.05 -9.34 -5.27
CA LYS A 152 -15.01 -10.10 -4.45
C LYS A 152 -15.19 -9.47 -3.07
N TYR A 153 -14.13 -8.88 -2.54
CA TYR A 153 -14.15 -8.05 -1.34
C TYR A 153 -13.91 -6.59 -1.73
N VAL A 154 -14.89 -5.75 -1.47
CA VAL A 154 -14.82 -4.30 -1.73
C VAL A 154 -14.40 -3.60 -0.45
N CYS A 155 -13.16 -3.12 -0.42
CA CYS A 155 -12.65 -2.33 0.68
C CYS A 155 -13.37 -0.97 0.74
N LYS A 156 -13.64 -0.50 1.96
CA LYS A 156 -14.25 0.80 2.24
C LYS A 156 -13.49 1.51 3.34
N PRO A 157 -12.25 1.99 3.07
CA PRO A 157 -11.44 2.65 4.07
C PRO A 157 -12.15 3.86 4.68
N HIS A 158 -12.10 3.97 6.00
CA HIS A 158 -12.63 5.13 6.70
C HIS A 158 -11.59 6.25 6.65
N ARG A 159 -11.83 7.22 5.77
CA ARG A 159 -10.97 8.41 5.63
C ARG A 159 -11.53 9.59 6.42
N ALA A 160 -10.65 10.34 7.05
CA ALA A 160 -11.03 11.57 7.72
C ALA A 160 -11.47 12.61 6.69
N LYS A 161 -12.71 13.08 6.81
CA LYS A 161 -13.20 14.20 5.99
C LYS A 161 -12.80 15.51 6.63
N SER A 162 -12.30 16.45 5.83
CA SER A 162 -12.08 17.81 6.32
C SER A 162 -13.41 18.45 6.76
N LYS A 163 -13.39 19.08 7.94
CA LYS A 163 -14.53 19.86 8.45
C LYS A 163 -14.60 21.28 7.84
N SER A 164 -13.61 21.67 7.02
CA SER A 164 -13.54 23.00 6.42
C SER A 164 -14.21 23.03 5.04
N PRO A 165 -15.35 23.72 4.88
CA PRO A 165 -16.00 23.86 3.56
C PRO A 165 -15.11 24.56 2.54
N LYS A 166 -14.29 25.53 2.98
CA LYS A 166 -13.34 26.24 2.10
C LYS A 166 -12.28 25.31 1.54
N LEU A 167 -11.72 24.42 2.38
CA LEU A 167 -10.73 23.44 1.95
C LEU A 167 -11.35 22.42 0.98
N ASN A 168 -12.55 21.93 1.26
CA ASN A 168 -13.24 20.99 0.38
C ASN A 168 -13.51 21.63 -1.00
N HIS A 169 -13.97 22.89 -1.05
CA HIS A 169 -14.16 23.60 -2.33
C HIS A 169 -12.85 23.80 -3.09
N ALA A 170 -11.74 24.10 -2.42
CA ALA A 170 -10.42 24.22 -3.05
C ALA A 170 -9.96 22.87 -3.62
N ILE A 171 -10.15 21.78 -2.87
CA ILE A 171 -9.85 20.42 -3.33
C ILE A 171 -10.68 20.07 -4.55
N ASP A 172 -12.00 20.26 -4.53
CA ASP A 172 -12.90 19.95 -5.65
C ASP A 172 -12.51 20.72 -6.92
N THR A 173 -12.17 22.00 -6.77
CA THR A 173 -11.72 22.85 -7.87
C THR A 173 -10.42 22.33 -8.50
N LEU A 174 -9.46 21.92 -7.64
CA LEU A 174 -8.17 21.41 -8.09
C LEU A 174 -8.31 20.01 -8.71
N VAL A 175 -9.12 19.14 -8.14
CA VAL A 175 -9.44 17.80 -8.67
C VAL A 175 -9.99 17.92 -10.10
N LYS A 176 -10.92 18.85 -10.34
CA LYS A 176 -11.48 19.06 -11.69
C LYS A 176 -10.37 19.41 -12.69
N LYS A 177 -9.49 20.35 -12.36
CA LYS A 177 -8.35 20.74 -13.22
C LYS A 177 -7.38 19.59 -13.45
N LEU A 178 -7.04 18.84 -12.39
CA LEU A 178 -6.14 17.70 -12.49
C LEU A 178 -6.73 16.57 -13.35
N SER A 179 -8.03 16.29 -13.23
CA SER A 179 -8.69 15.25 -14.03
C SER A 179 -8.69 15.56 -15.53
N GLU A 180 -8.74 16.84 -15.90
CA GLU A 180 -8.67 17.30 -17.29
C GLU A 180 -7.24 17.18 -17.87
N GLN A 181 -6.22 17.51 -17.07
CA GLN A 181 -4.82 17.51 -17.50
C GLN A 181 -4.14 16.14 -17.39
N PHE A 182 -4.53 15.36 -16.40
CA PHE A 182 -3.92 14.06 -16.09
C PHE A 182 -5.00 12.97 -15.94
N PRO A 183 -5.63 12.56 -17.04
CA PRO A 183 -6.68 11.55 -17.01
C PRO A 183 -6.12 10.22 -16.51
N GLY A 184 -6.78 9.66 -15.51
CA GLY A 184 -6.43 8.34 -14.98
C GLY A 184 -5.50 8.33 -13.77
N ILE A 185 -5.12 9.45 -13.16
CA ILE A 185 -4.46 9.46 -11.87
C ILE A 185 -5.43 8.96 -10.80
N PRO A 186 -5.04 7.93 -10.02
CA PRO A 186 -5.85 7.48 -8.90
C PRO A 186 -5.84 8.51 -7.76
N ASN A 187 -6.94 8.57 -7.03
CA ASN A 187 -7.07 9.37 -5.82
C ASN A 187 -6.68 10.84 -5.96
N LEU A 188 -7.28 11.52 -6.94
CA LEU A 188 -7.04 12.95 -7.21
C LEU A 188 -7.30 13.84 -5.99
N ASN A 189 -8.20 13.47 -5.10
CA ASN A 189 -8.46 14.22 -3.86
C ASN A 189 -7.21 14.29 -2.97
N TRP A 190 -6.50 13.16 -2.82
CA TRP A 190 -5.26 13.13 -2.06
C TRP A 190 -4.17 13.95 -2.75
N VAL A 191 -4.01 13.81 -4.06
CA VAL A 191 -3.03 14.61 -4.83
C VAL A 191 -3.32 16.10 -4.71
N ALA A 192 -4.60 16.50 -4.83
CA ALA A 192 -5.01 17.89 -4.66
C ALA A 192 -4.71 18.43 -3.26
N LEU A 193 -4.95 17.61 -2.23
CA LEU A 193 -4.62 17.99 -0.84
C LEU A 193 -3.12 18.22 -0.67
N ARG A 194 -2.28 17.30 -1.18
CA ARG A 194 -0.81 17.44 -1.09
C ARG A 194 -0.31 18.69 -1.83
N LEU A 195 -0.88 19.00 -2.99
CA LEU A 195 -0.55 20.23 -3.72
C LEU A 195 -0.92 21.48 -2.93
N LEU A 196 -2.08 21.49 -2.27
CA LEU A 196 -2.50 22.61 -1.42
C LEU A 196 -1.62 22.77 -0.17
N GLU A 197 -1.03 21.69 0.31
CA GLU A 197 -0.06 21.70 1.42
C GLU A 197 1.38 22.05 0.97
N GLY A 198 1.62 22.20 -0.33
CA GLY A 198 2.93 22.53 -0.88
C GLY A 198 3.91 21.36 -0.89
N ASP A 199 3.44 20.12 -1.02
CA ASP A 199 4.30 18.93 -1.11
C ASP A 199 5.17 19.00 -2.37
N GLU A 200 6.46 19.34 -2.19
CA GLU A 200 7.40 19.56 -3.26
C GLU A 200 7.61 18.34 -4.15
N SER A 201 7.53 17.14 -3.59
CA SER A 201 7.71 15.91 -4.37
C SER A 201 6.54 15.64 -5.31
N ILE A 202 5.32 15.95 -4.91
CA ILE A 202 4.14 15.87 -5.77
C ILE A 202 4.16 16.99 -6.83
N ILE A 203 4.57 18.20 -6.45
CA ILE A 203 4.73 19.31 -7.39
C ILE A 203 5.75 18.95 -8.47
N GLU A 204 6.89 18.39 -8.10
CA GLU A 204 7.93 17.99 -9.04
C GLU A 204 7.49 16.81 -9.92
N ALA A 205 6.80 15.80 -9.35
CA ALA A 205 6.25 14.67 -10.10
C ALA A 205 5.21 15.12 -11.16
N ILE A 206 4.45 16.19 -10.88
CA ILE A 206 3.55 16.82 -11.86
C ILE A 206 4.35 17.54 -12.94
N ARG A 207 5.37 18.33 -12.54
CA ARG A 207 6.20 19.13 -13.44
C ARG A 207 7.01 18.27 -14.41
N THR A 208 7.56 17.15 -13.94
CA THR A 208 8.37 16.22 -14.73
C THR A 208 7.53 15.25 -15.55
N GLY A 209 6.23 15.18 -15.31
CA GLY A 209 5.34 14.21 -15.95
C GLY A 209 5.52 12.78 -15.43
N GLU A 210 6.28 12.57 -14.34
CA GLU A 210 6.49 11.25 -13.72
C GLU A 210 5.18 10.62 -13.21
N LEU A 211 4.14 11.41 -13.00
CA LEU A 211 2.82 10.92 -12.63
C LEU A 211 2.21 9.94 -13.66
N GLY A 212 2.66 9.99 -14.92
CA GLY A 212 2.19 9.09 -15.98
C GLY A 212 3.13 7.93 -16.31
N THR A 213 4.40 7.98 -15.88
CA THR A 213 5.44 7.01 -16.31
C THR A 213 5.57 5.78 -15.40
N LEU A 214 4.99 5.80 -14.21
CA LEU A 214 4.96 4.65 -13.29
C LEU A 214 3.79 3.68 -13.59
N SER A 215 3.33 3.65 -14.83
CA SER A 215 2.32 2.69 -15.29
C SER A 215 2.88 1.24 -15.19
N PRO A 216 2.03 0.24 -14.93
CA PRO A 216 2.44 -1.17 -14.87
C PRO A 216 3.19 -1.67 -16.11
N SER A 217 2.99 -1.01 -17.26
CA SER A 217 3.69 -1.30 -18.52
C SER A 217 5.17 -0.92 -18.52
N THR A 218 5.63 -0.08 -17.59
CA THR A 218 7.05 0.29 -17.46
C THR A 218 7.86 -0.77 -16.68
N PHE A 219 7.17 -1.77 -16.13
CA PHE A 219 7.82 -2.88 -15.43
C PHE A 219 7.92 -4.08 -16.39
N PRO A 220 9.14 -4.59 -16.67
CA PRO A 220 9.26 -5.74 -17.55
C PRO A 220 8.40 -6.90 -17.03
N SER A 221 7.55 -7.44 -17.90
CA SER A 221 6.81 -8.66 -17.61
C SER A 221 7.82 -9.72 -17.21
N LEU A 222 7.58 -10.43 -16.12
CA LEU A 222 8.30 -11.68 -15.85
C LEU A 222 8.01 -12.58 -17.04
N ALA A 223 8.95 -12.64 -17.99
CA ALA A 223 8.94 -13.63 -19.02
C ALA A 223 9.00 -15.01 -18.36
N SER A 224 8.12 -15.86 -18.80
CA SER A 224 7.86 -17.26 -18.44
C SER A 224 9.03 -18.08 -17.91
#